data_38c1972d215dd941182e4868eb65a523
#
_entry.id   38c1972d215dd941182e4868eb65a523
#
_cell.length_a   1.000
_cell.length_b   1.000
_cell.length_c   1.000
_cell.angle_alpha   90.00
_cell.angle_beta   90.00
_cell.angle_gamma   90.00
#
_symmetry.space_group_name_H-M   'P 1'
#
loop_
_entity.id
_entity.type
_entity.pdbx_description
1 polymer ?
#
loop_
_entity_poly.entity_id
_entity_poly.type
_entity_poly.pdbx_seq_one_letter_code
_entity_poly.pdbx_strand_id
1 'polypeptide(L)'
;MKDSLLKKGSFLSITLLILSGELIFLLPYVLARVFRPTFLEVFNLNNLQLGSLFSVYGTIALLSYVYGGVISDKFQPKKLIAASLFFTALGGVVLAGFPSYFVLKILYGYWGFTSVFLFWGAMIKATRVWGGSKNQGKAFAFLDGGRGLVAASMWEFRSTNFFYLFDK
;
A
#
# COMPACT_ATOMS: atom_id res chain seq x y z
N MET A 1 -12.25 25.16 8.66
CA MET A 1 -11.64 24.46 9.80
C MET A 1 -10.27 23.98 9.35
N LYS A 2 -9.19 24.62 9.84
CA LYS A 2 -7.82 24.48 9.36
C LYS A 2 -7.31 23.05 9.50
N ASP A 3 -6.73 22.53 8.42
CA ASP A 3 -6.07 21.22 8.33
C ASP A 3 -4.89 21.08 9.30
N SER A 4 -5.19 20.76 10.56
CA SER A 4 -4.17 20.66 11.62
C SER A 4 -3.25 19.44 11.50
N LEU A 5 -3.62 18.43 10.67
CA LEU A 5 -2.86 17.19 10.52
C LEU A 5 -1.77 17.25 9.44
N LEU A 6 -1.83 18.19 8.49
CA LEU A 6 -0.77 18.41 7.51
C LEU A 6 -0.06 19.74 7.80
N LYS A 7 0.28 19.99 9.06
CA LYS A 7 1.11 21.14 9.43
C LYS A 7 2.47 20.96 8.75
N LYS A 8 2.88 21.95 7.97
CA LYS A 8 4.19 22.00 7.31
C LYS A 8 5.30 21.65 8.31
N GLY A 9 6.08 20.59 8.01
CA GLY A 9 7.18 20.16 8.86
C GLY A 9 6.81 19.39 10.13
N SER A 10 5.54 19.00 10.35
CA SER A 10 5.17 18.17 11.52
C SER A 10 5.71 16.74 11.38
N PHE A 11 6.48 16.28 12.37
CA PHE A 11 7.00 14.91 12.43
C PHE A 11 5.88 13.86 12.37
N LEU A 12 4.79 14.09 13.10
CA LEU A 12 3.61 13.20 13.06
C LEU A 12 3.04 13.04 11.65
N SER A 13 3.00 14.13 10.86
CA SER A 13 2.45 14.06 9.50
C SER A 13 3.29 13.19 8.59
N ILE A 14 4.63 13.28 8.64
CA ILE A 14 5.49 12.44 7.81
C ILE A 14 5.46 10.98 8.27
N THR A 15 5.41 10.72 9.58
CA THR A 15 5.28 9.37 10.12
C THR A 15 3.98 8.70 9.67
N LEU A 16 2.84 9.42 9.69
CA LEU A 16 1.58 8.92 9.19
C LEU A 16 1.60 8.66 7.69
N LEU A 17 2.31 9.49 6.91
CA LEU A 17 2.51 9.26 5.47
C LEU A 17 3.36 8.00 5.20
N ILE A 18 4.44 7.81 5.95
CA ILE A 18 5.30 6.62 5.87
C ILE A 18 4.49 5.37 6.19
N LEU A 19 3.79 5.35 7.33
CA LEU A 19 2.98 4.19 7.73
C LEU A 19 1.88 3.89 6.73
N SER A 20 1.13 4.90 6.28
CA SER A 20 0.08 4.69 5.28
C SER A 20 0.64 4.20 3.95
N GLY A 21 1.84 4.65 3.56
CA GLY A 21 2.54 4.24 2.35
C GLY A 21 2.96 2.77 2.35
N GLU A 22 3.19 2.16 3.52
CA GLU A 22 3.46 0.73 3.63
C GLU A 22 2.17 -0.08 3.85
N LEU A 23 1.28 0.39 4.71
CA LEU A 23 0.03 -0.32 5.02
C LEU A 23 -0.87 -0.50 3.81
N ILE A 24 -0.87 0.43 2.86
CA ILE A 24 -1.69 0.33 1.64
C ILE A 24 -1.31 -0.90 0.79
N PHE A 25 -0.03 -1.32 0.81
CA PHE A 25 0.48 -2.46 0.06
C PHE A 25 0.52 -3.76 0.88
N LEU A 26 0.15 -3.72 2.17
CA LEU A 26 0.21 -4.89 3.06
C LEU A 26 -0.60 -6.06 2.50
N LEU A 27 -1.88 -5.85 2.20
CA LEU A 27 -2.78 -6.90 1.70
C LEU A 27 -2.46 -7.29 0.24
N PRO A 28 -2.38 -6.35 -0.72
CA PRO A 28 -2.22 -6.72 -2.11
C PRO A 28 -0.82 -7.25 -2.47
N TYR A 29 0.20 -6.90 -1.70
CA TYR A 29 1.57 -7.19 -2.10
C TYR A 29 2.39 -7.91 -1.04
N VAL A 30 2.47 -7.35 0.18
CA VAL A 30 3.38 -7.86 1.22
C VAL A 30 2.96 -9.25 1.65
N LEU A 31 1.67 -9.48 1.89
CA LEU A 31 1.14 -10.76 2.32
C LEU A 31 1.51 -11.90 1.35
N ALA A 32 1.22 -11.73 0.07
CA ALA A 32 1.49 -12.76 -0.95
C ALA A 32 2.98 -12.92 -1.31
N ARG A 33 3.83 -11.92 -1.04
CA ARG A 33 5.29 -12.01 -1.27
C ARG A 33 6.03 -12.58 -0.07
N VAL A 34 5.71 -12.07 1.10
CA VAL A 34 6.39 -12.44 2.34
C VAL A 34 6.00 -13.85 2.76
N PHE A 35 4.71 -14.18 2.72
CA PHE A 35 4.18 -15.51 3.09
C PHE A 35 3.81 -16.35 1.85
N ARG A 36 4.63 -16.26 0.80
CA ARG A 36 4.33 -16.89 -0.49
C ARG A 36 3.97 -18.37 -0.41
N PRO A 37 4.74 -19.25 0.24
CA PRO A 37 4.39 -20.68 0.33
C PRO A 37 3.02 -20.88 0.95
N THR A 38 2.77 -20.28 2.10
CA THR A 38 1.48 -20.34 2.81
C THR A 38 0.33 -19.78 1.98
N PHE A 39 0.57 -18.66 1.28
CA PHE A 39 -0.44 -18.05 0.40
C PHE A 39 -0.83 -18.99 -0.74
N LEU A 40 0.14 -19.62 -1.39
CA LEU A 40 -0.09 -20.58 -2.47
C LEU A 40 -0.88 -21.80 -1.97
N GLU A 41 -0.52 -22.33 -0.79
CA GLU A 41 -1.18 -23.47 -0.18
C GLU A 41 -2.62 -23.15 0.21
N VAL A 42 -2.84 -22.08 0.99
CA VAL A 42 -4.16 -21.69 1.50
C VAL A 42 -5.17 -21.42 0.38
N PHE A 43 -4.73 -20.78 -0.71
CA PHE A 43 -5.60 -20.47 -1.86
C PHE A 43 -5.53 -21.52 -2.97
N ASN A 44 -4.79 -22.62 -2.76
CA ASN A 44 -4.57 -23.67 -3.74
C ASN A 44 -4.13 -23.14 -5.12
N LEU A 45 -3.11 -22.28 -5.11
CA LEU A 45 -2.58 -21.60 -6.29
C LEU A 45 -1.22 -22.15 -6.69
N ASN A 46 -0.94 -22.15 -7.97
CA ASN A 46 0.40 -22.33 -8.49
C ASN A 46 1.10 -20.97 -8.73
N ASN A 47 2.41 -21.00 -9.00
CA ASN A 47 3.20 -19.78 -9.22
C ASN A 47 2.75 -18.94 -10.41
N LEU A 48 2.25 -19.59 -11.47
CA LEU A 48 1.72 -18.91 -12.66
C LEU A 48 0.43 -18.16 -12.33
N GLN A 49 -0.44 -18.76 -11.55
CA GLN A 49 -1.68 -18.15 -11.09
C GLN A 49 -1.40 -16.94 -10.20
N LEU A 50 -0.47 -17.05 -9.24
CA LEU A 50 -0.04 -15.90 -8.43
C LEU A 50 0.56 -14.78 -9.29
N GLY A 51 1.41 -15.13 -10.26
CA GLY A 51 1.94 -14.18 -11.23
C GLY A 51 0.84 -13.46 -12.01
N SER A 52 -0.24 -14.18 -12.40
CA SER A 52 -1.37 -13.57 -13.09
C SER A 52 -2.16 -12.60 -12.19
N LEU A 53 -2.29 -12.86 -10.87
CA LEU A 53 -2.89 -11.92 -9.93
C LEU A 53 -2.11 -10.60 -9.90
N PHE A 54 -0.78 -10.67 -9.78
CA PHE A 54 0.07 -9.48 -9.83
C PHE A 54 0.03 -8.76 -11.18
N SER A 55 -0.13 -9.50 -12.29
CA SER A 55 -0.29 -8.90 -13.63
C SER A 55 -1.58 -8.11 -13.74
N VAL A 56 -2.69 -8.64 -13.23
CA VAL A 56 -3.99 -7.94 -13.19
C VAL A 56 -3.87 -6.69 -12.31
N TYR A 57 -3.30 -6.82 -11.12
CA TYR A 57 -3.02 -5.68 -10.25
C TYR A 57 -2.22 -4.61 -10.98
N GLY A 58 -1.08 -4.96 -11.59
CA GLY A 58 -0.19 -4.04 -12.28
C GLY A 58 -0.83 -3.34 -13.47
N THR A 59 -1.63 -4.06 -14.26
CA THR A 59 -2.37 -3.49 -15.40
C THR A 59 -3.38 -2.43 -14.94
N ILE A 60 -4.19 -2.74 -13.94
CA ILE A 60 -5.15 -1.77 -13.39
C ILE A 60 -4.44 -0.61 -12.69
N ALA A 61 -3.34 -0.88 -11.97
CA ALA A 61 -2.52 0.15 -11.34
C ALA A 61 -1.93 1.11 -12.37
N LEU A 62 -1.44 0.61 -13.50
CA LEU A 62 -0.90 1.44 -14.60
C LEU A 62 -1.98 2.40 -15.15
N LEU A 63 -3.17 1.89 -15.44
CA LEU A 63 -4.29 2.70 -15.90
C LEU A 63 -4.71 3.73 -14.83
N SER A 64 -4.73 3.31 -13.57
CA SER A 64 -5.05 4.15 -12.40
C SER A 64 -4.05 5.29 -12.22
N TYR A 65 -2.79 5.07 -12.55
CA TYR A 65 -1.73 6.07 -12.44
C TYR A 65 -1.98 7.27 -13.34
N VAL A 66 -2.43 7.00 -14.58
CA VAL A 66 -2.70 8.07 -15.57
C VAL A 66 -3.79 9.03 -15.09
N TYR A 67 -4.86 8.51 -14.53
CA TYR A 67 -6.02 9.31 -14.13
C TYR A 67 -5.98 9.77 -12.66
N GLY A 68 -5.26 9.05 -11.80
CA GLY A 68 -5.19 9.34 -10.36
C GLY A 68 -4.54 10.68 -10.02
N GLY A 69 -3.60 11.15 -10.86
CA GLY A 69 -3.00 12.48 -10.74
C GLY A 69 -4.05 13.61 -10.76
N VAL A 70 -4.96 13.56 -11.72
CA VAL A 70 -6.03 14.56 -11.89
C VAL A 70 -6.95 14.62 -10.68
N ILE A 71 -7.27 13.46 -10.10
CA ILE A 71 -8.12 13.36 -8.90
C ILE A 71 -7.37 13.93 -7.68
N SER A 72 -6.09 13.61 -7.54
CA SER A 72 -5.28 14.10 -6.43
C SER A 72 -5.16 15.62 -6.41
N ASP A 73 -5.20 16.27 -7.57
CA ASP A 73 -5.15 17.74 -7.66
C ASP A 73 -6.45 18.40 -7.18
N LYS A 74 -7.59 17.76 -7.42
CA LYS A 74 -8.92 18.30 -7.06
C LYS A 74 -9.30 18.12 -5.59
N PHE A 75 -8.81 17.08 -4.95
CA PHE A 75 -9.23 16.73 -3.59
C PHE A 75 -8.10 16.91 -2.56
N GLN A 76 -8.49 16.99 -1.28
CA GLN A 76 -7.54 17.05 -0.18
C GLN A 76 -6.82 15.72 0.00
N PRO A 77 -5.48 15.68 0.05
CA PRO A 77 -4.69 14.45 0.14
C PRO A 77 -5.12 13.53 1.28
N LYS A 78 -5.40 14.10 2.45
CA LYS A 78 -5.78 13.32 3.63
C LYS A 78 -7.08 12.53 3.42
N LYS A 79 -8.07 13.10 2.71
CA LYS A 79 -9.33 12.42 2.42
C LYS A 79 -9.14 11.27 1.45
N LEU A 80 -8.32 11.48 0.42
CA LEU A 80 -8.00 10.46 -0.57
C LEU A 80 -7.20 9.31 0.05
N ILE A 81 -6.20 9.61 0.89
CA ILE A 81 -5.41 8.60 1.61
C ILE A 81 -6.32 7.78 2.52
N ALA A 82 -7.17 8.43 3.32
CA ALA A 82 -8.09 7.73 4.22
C ALA A 82 -9.10 6.86 3.45
N ALA A 83 -9.70 7.39 2.38
CA ALA A 83 -10.60 6.64 1.52
C ALA A 83 -9.90 5.43 0.87
N SER A 84 -8.69 5.63 0.36
CA SER A 84 -7.90 4.56 -0.24
C SER A 84 -7.61 3.43 0.75
N LEU A 85 -7.12 3.76 1.94
CA LEU A 85 -6.86 2.78 3.00
C LEU A 85 -8.15 2.03 3.39
N PHE A 86 -9.26 2.74 3.54
CA PHE A 86 -10.54 2.15 3.88
C PHE A 86 -11.02 1.18 2.80
N PHE A 87 -11.04 1.59 1.53
CA PHE A 87 -11.48 0.72 0.44
C PHE A 87 -10.52 -0.45 0.24
N THR A 88 -9.20 -0.26 0.36
CA THR A 88 -8.25 -1.37 0.29
C THR A 88 -8.45 -2.38 1.42
N ALA A 89 -8.75 -1.91 2.64
CA ALA A 89 -9.06 -2.77 3.78
C ALA A 89 -10.35 -3.58 3.59
N LEU A 90 -11.38 -3.01 2.93
CA LEU A 90 -12.59 -3.76 2.58
C LEU A 90 -12.28 -4.98 1.70
N GLY A 91 -11.31 -4.88 0.80
CA GLY A 91 -10.83 -6.04 0.04
C GLY A 91 -10.23 -7.13 0.93
N GLY A 92 -9.68 -6.77 2.10
CA GLY A 92 -9.21 -7.74 3.09
C GLY A 92 -10.32 -8.60 3.67
N VAL A 93 -11.53 -8.07 3.80
CA VAL A 93 -12.72 -8.84 4.24
C VAL A 93 -13.05 -9.91 3.21
N VAL A 94 -12.99 -9.59 1.92
CA VAL A 94 -13.18 -10.56 0.83
C VAL A 94 -12.09 -11.62 0.86
N LEU A 95 -10.82 -11.22 1.05
CA LEU A 95 -9.69 -12.16 1.15
C LEU A 95 -9.86 -13.14 2.30
N ALA A 96 -10.33 -12.67 3.47
CA ALA A 96 -10.56 -13.48 4.66
C ALA A 96 -11.64 -14.58 4.47
N GLY A 97 -12.48 -14.43 3.45
CA GLY A 97 -13.45 -15.46 3.03
C GLY A 97 -12.86 -16.59 2.18
N PHE A 98 -11.55 -16.63 2.00
CA PHE A 98 -10.85 -17.63 1.17
C PHE A 98 -11.46 -17.78 -0.23
N PRO A 99 -11.52 -16.69 -1.01
CA PRO A 99 -12.21 -16.68 -2.28
C PRO A 99 -11.51 -17.55 -3.34
N SER A 100 -12.29 -17.97 -4.35
CA SER A 100 -11.77 -18.70 -5.50
C SER A 100 -10.76 -17.86 -6.31
N TYR A 101 -9.94 -18.52 -7.12
CA TYR A 101 -8.94 -17.87 -7.98
C TYR A 101 -9.55 -16.76 -8.87
N PHE A 102 -10.75 -16.96 -9.40
CA PHE A 102 -11.41 -15.94 -10.22
C PHE A 102 -11.75 -14.69 -9.39
N VAL A 103 -12.27 -14.87 -8.19
CA VAL A 103 -12.57 -13.74 -7.28
C VAL A 103 -11.28 -13.05 -6.82
N LEU A 104 -10.19 -13.82 -6.60
CA LEU A 104 -8.87 -13.23 -6.33
C LEU A 104 -8.39 -12.34 -7.47
N LYS A 105 -8.59 -12.71 -8.73
CA LYS A 105 -8.26 -11.85 -9.86
C LYS A 105 -9.00 -10.52 -9.82
N ILE A 106 -10.30 -10.55 -9.55
CA ILE A 106 -11.11 -9.33 -9.41
C ILE A 106 -10.62 -8.49 -8.23
N LEU A 107 -10.33 -9.14 -7.10
CA LEU A 107 -9.82 -8.49 -5.90
C LEU A 107 -8.47 -7.80 -6.13
N TYR A 108 -7.54 -8.45 -6.84
CA TYR A 108 -6.26 -7.85 -7.19
C TYR A 108 -6.41 -6.67 -8.16
N GLY A 109 -7.34 -6.73 -9.10
CA GLY A 109 -7.72 -5.60 -9.94
C GLY A 109 -8.29 -4.44 -9.12
N TYR A 110 -9.21 -4.75 -8.20
CA TYR A 110 -9.77 -3.79 -7.25
C TYR A 110 -8.67 -3.10 -6.41
N TRP A 111 -7.71 -3.86 -5.87
CA TRP A 111 -6.59 -3.31 -5.13
C TRP A 111 -5.65 -2.47 -6.01
N GLY A 112 -5.43 -2.84 -7.28
CA GLY A 112 -4.69 -2.02 -8.23
C GLY A 112 -5.33 -0.64 -8.42
N PHE A 113 -6.67 -0.59 -8.42
CA PHE A 113 -7.41 0.66 -8.46
C PHE A 113 -7.33 1.42 -7.14
N THR A 114 -7.72 0.82 -6.02
CA THR A 114 -7.82 1.53 -4.73
C THR A 114 -6.48 2.02 -4.22
N SER A 115 -5.41 1.25 -4.38
CA SER A 115 -4.07 1.59 -3.88
C SER A 115 -3.31 2.59 -4.76
N VAL A 116 -3.66 2.71 -6.05
CA VAL A 116 -2.93 3.62 -6.95
C VAL A 116 -3.75 4.84 -7.31
N PHE A 117 -5.00 4.67 -7.76
CA PHE A 117 -5.84 5.77 -8.22
C PHE A 117 -6.10 6.82 -7.13
N LEU A 118 -6.45 6.37 -5.92
CA LEU A 118 -6.78 7.26 -4.82
C LEU A 118 -5.55 7.65 -3.98
N PHE A 119 -4.59 6.73 -3.83
CA PHE A 119 -3.53 6.88 -2.84
C PHE A 119 -2.29 7.58 -3.37
N TRP A 120 -1.76 7.11 -4.50
CA TRP A 120 -0.40 7.46 -4.93
C TRP A 120 -0.22 8.96 -5.18
N GLY A 121 -1.08 9.56 -5.99
CA GLY A 121 -1.04 11.00 -6.25
C GLY A 121 -1.26 11.83 -4.99
N ALA A 122 -2.15 11.39 -4.11
CA ALA A 122 -2.43 12.06 -2.84
C ALA A 122 -1.23 12.01 -1.88
N MET A 123 -0.51 10.87 -1.80
CA MET A 123 0.71 10.72 -1.00
C MET A 123 1.81 11.64 -1.51
N ILE A 124 2.06 11.69 -2.82
CA ILE A 124 3.03 12.60 -3.42
C ILE A 124 2.68 14.06 -3.10
N LYS A 125 1.42 14.45 -3.29
CA LYS A 125 0.96 15.81 -2.99
C LYS A 125 1.13 16.15 -1.51
N ALA A 126 0.77 15.23 -0.59
CA ALA A 126 0.94 15.42 0.85
C ALA A 126 2.40 15.60 1.24
N THR A 127 3.30 14.80 0.65
CA THR A 127 4.75 14.89 0.88
C THR A 127 5.31 16.23 0.40
N ARG A 128 4.88 16.71 -0.77
CA ARG A 128 5.25 18.03 -1.29
C ARG A 128 4.79 19.16 -0.37
N VAL A 129 3.56 19.08 0.13
CA VAL A 129 3.02 20.07 1.07
C VAL A 129 3.81 20.06 2.38
N TRP A 130 4.18 18.88 2.88
CA TRP A 130 4.99 18.74 4.09
C TRP A 130 6.39 19.36 3.94
N GLY A 131 7.10 19.07 2.84
CA GLY A 131 8.44 19.58 2.58
C GLY A 131 8.48 21.08 2.25
N GLY A 132 7.36 21.62 1.72
CA GLY A 132 7.29 22.98 1.20
C GLY A 132 8.24 23.17 -0.01
N SER A 133 8.37 24.41 -0.52
CA SER A 133 9.11 24.68 -1.77
C SER A 133 10.62 24.42 -1.67
N LYS A 134 11.21 24.57 -0.47
CA LYS A 134 12.68 24.54 -0.28
C LYS A 134 13.23 23.16 0.11
N ASN A 135 12.42 22.23 0.59
CA ASN A 135 12.88 20.96 1.18
C ASN A 135 12.24 19.73 0.51
N GLN A 136 11.89 19.80 -0.77
CA GLN A 136 11.25 18.69 -1.50
C GLN A 136 12.08 17.41 -1.45
N GLY A 137 13.38 17.48 -1.80
CA GLY A 137 14.27 16.32 -1.78
C GLY A 137 14.37 15.67 -0.41
N LYS A 138 14.47 16.47 0.67
CA LYS A 138 14.46 15.93 2.05
C LYS A 138 13.14 15.26 2.39
N ALA A 139 12.00 15.82 1.96
CA ALA A 139 10.69 15.25 2.24
C ALA A 139 10.52 13.87 1.59
N PHE A 140 10.92 13.71 0.34
CA PHE A 140 10.89 12.42 -0.33
C PHE A 140 11.93 11.44 0.22
N ALA A 141 13.11 11.91 0.60
CA ALA A 141 14.11 11.06 1.27
C ALA A 141 13.58 10.52 2.61
N PHE A 142 12.90 11.34 3.41
CA PHE A 142 12.25 10.87 4.65
C PHE A 142 11.10 9.90 4.38
N LEU A 143 10.28 10.16 3.36
CA LEU A 143 9.19 9.27 2.98
C LEU A 143 9.75 7.89 2.57
N ASP A 144 10.64 7.85 1.58
CA ASP A 144 11.12 6.61 1.00
C ASP A 144 12.06 5.85 1.95
N GLY A 145 12.96 6.56 2.64
CA GLY A 145 13.81 5.97 3.68
C GLY A 145 12.99 5.42 4.86
N GLY A 146 11.98 6.15 5.30
CA GLY A 146 11.08 5.70 6.37
C GLY A 146 10.26 4.47 5.96
N ARG A 147 9.74 4.44 4.74
CA ARG A 147 9.04 3.27 4.18
C ARG A 147 9.97 2.06 4.11
N GLY A 148 11.19 2.24 3.63
CA GLY A 148 12.20 1.17 3.61
C GLY A 148 12.49 0.60 4.99
N LEU A 149 12.58 1.44 6.04
CA LEU A 149 12.76 0.98 7.41
C LEU A 149 11.56 0.18 7.93
N VAL A 150 10.33 0.62 7.66
CA VAL A 150 9.12 -0.12 8.04
C VAL A 150 9.06 -1.46 7.32
N ALA A 151 9.34 -1.50 6.02
CA ALA A 151 9.40 -2.75 5.24
C ALA A 151 10.47 -3.71 5.77
N ALA A 152 11.67 -3.21 6.09
CA ALA A 152 12.74 -4.01 6.68
C ALA A 152 12.35 -4.60 8.05
N SER A 153 11.70 -3.80 8.91
CA SER A 153 11.21 -4.28 10.21
C SER A 153 10.17 -5.39 10.08
N MET A 154 9.27 -5.29 9.10
CA MET A 154 8.28 -6.34 8.82
C MET A 154 8.94 -7.64 8.34
N TRP A 155 10.01 -7.52 7.55
CA TRP A 155 10.79 -8.67 7.10
C TRP A 155 11.52 -9.35 8.27
N GLU A 156 12.17 -8.59 9.14
CA GLU A 156 12.88 -9.11 10.32
C GLU A 156 11.92 -9.81 11.28
N PHE A 157 10.76 -9.22 11.55
CA PHE A 157 9.72 -9.83 12.38
C PHE A 157 9.26 -11.18 11.84
N ARG A 158 9.17 -11.35 10.53
CA ARG A 158 8.88 -12.63 9.89
C ARG A 158 9.99 -13.65 10.13
N SER A 159 11.25 -13.28 9.88
CA SER A 159 12.38 -14.20 9.97
C SER A 159 12.50 -14.75 11.39
N THR A 160 12.42 -13.90 12.39
CA THR A 160 12.52 -14.27 13.80
C THR A 160 11.38 -15.20 14.22
N ASN A 161 10.13 -14.87 13.91
CA ASN A 161 8.99 -15.70 14.32
C ASN A 161 8.89 -17.02 13.52
N PHE A 162 9.31 -17.03 12.26
CA PHE A 162 9.33 -18.22 11.44
C PHE A 162 10.29 -19.28 12.00
N PHE A 163 11.49 -18.88 12.41
CA PHE A 163 12.45 -19.79 13.04
C PHE A 163 11.95 -20.35 14.39
N TYR A 164 11.29 -19.54 15.22
CA TYR A 164 10.72 -20.01 16.49
C TYR A 164 9.57 -21.03 16.33
N LEU A 165 8.85 -21.01 15.22
CA LEU A 165 7.73 -21.93 14.96
C LEU A 165 8.16 -23.27 14.35
N PHE A 166 9.34 -23.36 13.74
CA PHE A 166 9.84 -24.57 13.09
C PHE A 166 11.05 -25.21 13.78
N ASP A 167 11.54 -24.65 14.87
CA ASP A 167 12.63 -25.20 15.69
C ASP A 167 12.10 -26.01 16.90
N LYS A 168 10.84 -26.49 16.80
CA LYS A 168 10.19 -27.47 17.67
C LYS A 168 9.72 -28.64 16.82
#